data_f2777b5f6f79413bc89a1c0841c54909
#
_entry.id   f2777b5f6f79413bc89a1c0841c54909
#
_cell.length_a   1.000
_cell.length_b   1.000
_cell.length_c   1.000
_cell.angle_alpha   90.00
_cell.angle_beta   90.00
_cell.angle_gamma   90.00
#
_symmetry.space_group_name_H-M   'P 1'
#
loop_
_entity.id
_entity.type
_entity.pdbx_description
1 polymer ?
#
loop_
_entity_poly.entity_id
_entity_poly.type
_entity_poly.pdbx_seq_one_letter_code
_entity_poly.pdbx_strand_id
1 'polypeptide(L)'
;QEKEKSPLRLLREQAGLTRPQVKQHIGVSERMQADWESGKSMPTVENVAALANLYQVSLKTMFELLGLDVTKIPDDLPSRSPSPNDN
;
A
#
# COMPACT_ATOMS: atom_id res chain seq x y z
N GLN A 1 -22.07 -11.71 3.49
CA GLN A 1 -21.58 -11.76 3.28
C GLN A 1 -20.52 -11.70 3.04
N GLU A 2 -20.05 -11.79 3.01
CA GLU A 2 -19.11 -11.77 2.73
C GLU A 2 -18.35 -11.95 2.42
N LYS A 3 -18.14 -12.09 2.78
CA LYS A 3 -17.54 -12.11 2.22
C LYS A 3 -16.33 -12.15 1.60
N GLU A 4 -16.00 -11.58 0.46
CA GLU A 4 -14.63 -11.65 -0.03
C GLU A 4 -13.72 -10.69 0.71
N LYS A 5 -12.47 -11.10 0.95
CA LYS A 5 -11.48 -10.21 1.51
C LYS A 5 -10.98 -9.26 0.43
N SER A 6 -10.71 -8.03 0.85
CA SER A 6 -10.17 -7.06 -0.09
C SER A 6 -8.78 -7.47 -0.56
N PRO A 7 -8.34 -6.98 -1.72
CA PRO A 7 -6.99 -7.28 -2.18
C PRO A 7 -5.90 -6.85 -1.19
N LEU A 8 -6.08 -5.70 -0.57
CA LEU A 8 -5.08 -5.21 0.37
C LEU A 8 -4.99 -6.10 1.60
N ARG A 9 -6.13 -6.56 2.09
CA ARG A 9 -6.13 -7.50 3.22
C ARG A 9 -5.47 -8.81 2.84
N LEU A 10 -5.74 -9.31 1.63
CA LEU A 10 -5.12 -10.55 1.18
C LEU A 10 -3.62 -10.41 1.12
N LEU A 11 -3.11 -9.29 0.63
CA LEU A 11 -1.67 -9.06 0.60
C LEU A 11 -1.08 -9.09 1.99
N ARG A 12 -1.76 -8.43 2.95
CA ARG A 12 -1.27 -8.42 4.31
C ARG A 12 -1.21 -9.82 4.88
N GLU A 13 -2.27 -10.60 4.68
CA GLU A 13 -2.33 -11.94 5.21
C GLU A 13 -1.32 -12.86 4.53
N GLN A 14 -1.11 -12.69 3.23
CA GLN A 14 -0.10 -13.48 2.52
C GLN A 14 1.30 -13.14 3.00
N ALA A 15 1.50 -11.91 3.43
CA ALA A 15 2.79 -11.52 4.01
C ALA A 15 2.95 -12.00 5.45
N GLY A 16 1.92 -12.60 6.02
CA GLY A 16 1.98 -13.11 7.38
C GLY A 16 1.92 -12.04 8.44
N LEU A 17 1.31 -10.91 8.12
CA LEU A 17 1.33 -9.76 9.03
C LEU A 17 -0.05 -9.47 9.58
N THR A 18 -0.08 -9.12 10.86
CA THR A 18 -1.26 -8.57 11.49
C THR A 18 -1.22 -7.05 11.37
N ARG A 19 -2.37 -6.40 11.62
CA ARG A 19 -2.39 -4.93 11.58
C ARG A 19 -1.45 -4.31 12.61
N PRO A 20 -1.35 -4.81 13.85
CA PRO A 20 -0.34 -4.27 14.76
C PRO A 20 1.08 -4.37 14.23
N GLN A 21 1.40 -5.46 13.53
CA GLN A 21 2.73 -5.60 12.96
C GLN A 21 2.97 -4.61 11.83
N VAL A 22 1.96 -4.39 10.98
CA VAL A 22 2.07 -3.38 9.94
C VAL A 22 2.27 -2.00 10.57
N LYS A 23 1.55 -1.73 11.65
CA LYS A 23 1.72 -0.47 12.35
C LYS A 23 3.16 -0.29 12.83
N GLN A 24 3.79 -1.35 13.31
CA GLN A 24 5.18 -1.27 13.75
C GLN A 24 6.11 -0.94 12.59
N HIS A 25 5.79 -1.44 11.40
CA HIS A 25 6.67 -1.23 10.25
C HIS A 25 6.52 0.14 9.62
N ILE A 26 5.30 0.63 9.49
CA ILE A 26 5.07 1.86 8.72
C ILE A 26 4.40 2.97 9.52
N GLY A 27 4.07 2.72 10.78
CA GLY A 27 3.56 3.77 11.66
C GLY A 27 2.11 4.18 11.43
N VAL A 28 1.34 3.37 10.70
CA VAL A 28 -0.05 3.69 10.41
C VAL A 28 -0.94 2.92 11.38
N SER A 29 -1.92 3.63 11.95
CA SER A 29 -2.80 3.03 12.96
C SER A 29 -3.59 1.87 12.37
N GLU A 30 -4.00 0.95 13.25
CA GLU A 30 -4.79 -0.19 12.82
C GLU A 30 -6.13 0.24 12.23
N ARG A 31 -6.72 1.29 12.79
CA ARG A 31 -7.97 1.79 12.26
C ARG A 31 -7.82 2.30 10.84
N MET A 32 -6.75 3.05 10.59
CA MET A 32 -6.51 3.54 9.24
C MET A 32 -6.31 2.39 8.28
N GLN A 33 -5.57 1.37 8.71
CA GLN A 33 -5.39 0.19 7.87
C GLN A 33 -6.73 -0.48 7.56
N ALA A 34 -7.60 -0.58 8.56
CA ALA A 34 -8.91 -1.19 8.36
C ALA A 34 -9.74 -0.38 7.36
N ASP A 35 -9.65 0.94 7.44
CA ASP A 35 -10.37 1.80 6.50
C ASP A 35 -9.85 1.60 5.08
N TRP A 36 -8.54 1.47 4.92
CA TRP A 36 -7.96 1.20 3.59
C TRP A 36 -8.42 -0.16 3.07
N GLU A 37 -8.41 -1.18 3.94
CA GLU A 37 -8.76 -2.52 3.52
C GLU A 37 -10.24 -2.64 3.16
N SER A 38 -11.09 -1.85 3.81
CA SER A 38 -12.51 -1.88 3.53
C SER A 38 -12.92 -0.95 2.37
N GLY A 39 -11.99 -0.11 1.92
CA GLY A 39 -12.29 0.87 0.88
C GLY A 39 -12.93 2.14 1.39
N LYS A 40 -13.00 2.30 2.70
CA LYS A 40 -13.59 3.48 3.30
C LYS A 40 -12.73 4.71 3.05
N SER A 41 -11.43 4.54 3.01
CA SER A 41 -10.51 5.62 2.67
C SER A 41 -9.37 5.06 1.85
N MET A 42 -8.60 5.95 1.23
CA MET A 42 -7.48 5.58 0.39
C MET A 42 -6.18 6.03 1.03
N PRO A 43 -5.13 5.21 0.95
CA PRO A 43 -3.82 5.65 1.42
C PRO A 43 -3.23 6.71 0.49
N THR A 44 -2.36 7.53 1.05
CA THR A 44 -1.58 8.46 0.24
C THR A 44 -0.56 7.70 -0.60
N VAL A 45 0.01 8.40 -1.59
CA VAL A 45 1.03 7.77 -2.44
C VAL A 45 2.19 7.24 -1.60
N GLU A 46 2.62 8.01 -0.60
CA GLU A 46 3.70 7.56 0.27
C GLU A 46 3.33 6.29 1.01
N ASN A 47 2.09 6.22 1.50
CA ASN A 47 1.66 5.02 2.21
C ASN A 47 1.48 3.85 1.27
N VAL A 48 1.00 4.09 0.05
CA VAL A 48 0.93 3.02 -0.94
C VAL A 48 2.32 2.46 -1.22
N ALA A 49 3.32 3.34 -1.37
CA ALA A 49 4.68 2.89 -1.60
C ALA A 49 5.22 2.09 -0.43
N ALA A 50 4.92 2.54 0.80
CA ALA A 50 5.37 1.82 1.99
C ALA A 50 4.73 0.42 2.06
N LEU A 51 3.44 0.35 1.76
CA LEU A 51 2.74 -0.94 1.77
C LEU A 51 3.28 -1.86 0.67
N ALA A 52 3.53 -1.32 -0.52
CA ALA A 52 4.07 -2.12 -1.61
C ALA A 52 5.40 -2.72 -1.21
N ASN A 53 6.26 -1.91 -0.61
CA ASN A 53 7.55 -2.38 -0.17
C ASN A 53 7.41 -3.45 0.92
N LEU A 54 6.53 -3.20 1.88
CA LEU A 54 6.32 -4.13 2.99
C LEU A 54 5.77 -5.46 2.51
N TYR A 55 4.81 -5.43 1.59
CA TYR A 55 4.18 -6.65 1.08
C TYR A 55 4.92 -7.24 -0.10
N GLN A 56 6.01 -6.60 -0.53
CA GLN A 56 6.88 -7.11 -1.59
C GLN A 56 6.17 -7.24 -2.93
N VAL A 57 5.40 -6.23 -3.25
CA VAL A 57 4.77 -6.12 -4.58
C VAL A 57 5.21 -4.80 -5.20
N SER A 58 5.11 -4.71 -6.52
CA SER A 58 5.48 -3.49 -7.20
C SER A 58 4.47 -2.38 -6.90
N LEU A 59 4.93 -1.15 -7.01
CA LEU A 59 4.04 0.00 -6.83
C LEU A 59 2.90 -0.04 -7.85
N LYS A 60 3.21 -0.42 -9.08
CA LYS A 60 2.19 -0.53 -10.11
C LYS A 60 1.12 -1.55 -9.72
N THR A 61 1.56 -2.72 -9.24
CA THR A 61 0.62 -3.76 -8.81
C THR A 61 -0.25 -3.24 -7.68
N MET A 62 0.35 -2.55 -6.72
CA MET A 62 -0.41 -2.02 -5.59
C MET A 62 -1.48 -1.02 -6.07
N PHE A 63 -1.11 -0.13 -7.00
CA PHE A 63 -2.07 0.82 -7.53
C PHE A 63 -3.20 0.11 -8.27
N GLU A 64 -2.86 -0.92 -9.03
CA GLU A 64 -3.89 -1.69 -9.75
C GLU A 64 -4.84 -2.37 -8.78
N LEU A 65 -4.30 -2.96 -7.73
CA LEU A 65 -5.13 -3.63 -6.73
C LEU A 65 -6.06 -2.68 -6.00
N LEU A 66 -5.63 -1.44 -5.82
CA LEU A 66 -6.44 -0.43 -5.16
C LEU A 66 -7.42 0.25 -6.11
N GLY A 67 -7.38 -0.11 -7.39
CA GLY A 67 -8.27 0.49 -8.37
C GLY A 67 -7.86 1.88 -8.80
N LEU A 68 -6.60 2.24 -8.62
CA LEU A 68 -6.09 3.54 -8.99
C LEU A 68 -5.53 3.52 -10.40
N ASP A 69 -5.60 4.67 -11.07
CA ASP A 69 -5.14 4.78 -12.44
C ASP A 69 -3.63 4.98 -12.46
N VAL A 70 -2.92 3.94 -12.91
CA VAL A 70 -1.46 3.99 -12.91
C VAL A 70 -0.91 5.02 -13.87
N THR A 71 -1.68 5.45 -14.85
CA THR A 71 -1.21 6.47 -15.78
C THR A 71 -1.07 7.83 -15.12
N LYS A 72 -1.66 8.01 -13.95
CA LYS A 72 -1.58 9.27 -13.21
C LYS A 72 -0.45 9.29 -12.21
N ILE A 73 0.37 8.25 -12.18
CA ILE A 73 1.49 8.19 -11.24
C ILE A 73 2.66 8.96 -11.85
N PRO A 74 3.18 9.96 -11.14
CA PRO A 74 4.36 10.66 -11.65
C PRO A 74 5.55 9.72 -11.74
N ASP A 75 6.39 9.94 -12.74
CA ASP A 75 7.57 9.12 -12.92
C ASP A 75 8.56 9.28 -11.79
N ASP A 76 8.53 10.41 -11.11
CA ASP A 76 9.49 10.73 -10.06
C ASP A 76 8.89 10.63 -8.68
N LEU A 77 8.15 9.55 -8.44
CA LEU A 77 7.56 9.32 -7.13
C LEU A 77 8.63 9.35 -6.03
N PRO A 78 8.25 9.88 -4.86
CA PRO A 78 9.23 9.99 -3.76
C PRO A 78 9.78 8.66 -3.30
N SER A 79 9.07 7.57 -3.56
CA SER A 79 9.55 6.26 -3.14
C SER A 79 10.78 5.82 -3.88
N ARG A 80 11.10 6.49 -5.00
CA ARG A 80 12.30 6.17 -5.75
C ARG A 80 13.49 6.85 -5.13
N SER A 81 14.58 6.20 -5.21
CA SER A 81 15.82 6.85 -4.87
C SER A 81 16.05 8.00 -5.80
N PRO A 82 16.52 9.01 -5.31
CA PRO A 82 16.81 10.17 -6.13
C PRO A 82 17.98 9.93 -7.05
N SER A 83 17.86 9.65 -7.27
CA SER A 83 18.57 9.63 -7.74
C SER A 83 19.28 10.19 -8.02
N PRO A 84 19.75 10.11 -8.04
CA PRO A 84 20.31 10.77 -8.11
C PRO A 84 20.61 11.39 -8.75
N ASN A 85 20.54 11.16 -8.77
CA ASN A 85 20.74 11.80 -9.26
C ASN A 85 20.67 12.20 -9.62
N ASP A 86 20.48 11.89 -9.38
CA ASP A 86 20.32 12.28 -9.43
C ASP A 86 20.54 12.65 -9.48
N ASN A 87 20.74 12.53 -9.49
CA ASN A 87 20.75 12.97 -9.46
C ASN A 87 20.73 13.12 -9.59
#